data_166f558b2825b2d49ec3a36b9de3064b
#
_entry.id   166f558b2825b2d49ec3a36b9de3064b
#
_cell.length_a   1.000
_cell.length_b   1.000
_cell.length_c   1.000
_cell.angle_alpha   90.00
_cell.angle_beta   90.00
_cell.angle_gamma   90.00
#
_symmetry.space_group_name_H-M   'P 1'
#
loop_
_entity.id
_entity.type
_entity.pdbx_description
1 polymer ?
#
loop_
_entity_poly.entity_id
_entity_poly.type
_entity_poly.pdbx_seq_one_letter_code
_entity_poly.pdbx_strand_id
1 'polypeptide(L)'
;MLQYKDTHKLSELKNSFTHSWYETDFIFKTLRCFSFSQLNKSLSFFKVKGYKFDLVMSILIALPFINVSTVNQLSGIIAPQKDVFYRLKNSKTICWRFILWLFAIKFCKLTHNQQAEHNTKCLIFDDTTIAKSGKCIEGVSRVWDHVQNRSILGFKLLLMGLWDGTSFIPLDFSLHREVGKNK
;
A
#
# COMPACT_ATOMS: atom_id res chain seq x y z
N MET A 1 8.22 -17.91 -11.42
CA MET A 1 9.67 -17.96 -11.30
C MET A 1 10.22 -16.58 -11.60
N LEU A 2 10.85 -15.89 -10.65
CA LEU A 2 11.52 -14.60 -10.87
C LEU A 2 12.74 -14.88 -11.77
N GLN A 3 12.89 -14.11 -12.84
CA GLN A 3 14.07 -14.26 -13.69
C GLN A 3 15.34 -13.82 -12.94
N TYR A 4 16.49 -14.42 -13.25
CA TYR A 4 17.79 -14.13 -12.60
C TYR A 4 18.11 -12.63 -12.45
N LYS A 5 17.74 -11.80 -13.42
CA LYS A 5 17.89 -10.33 -13.37
C LYS A 5 17.04 -9.65 -12.28
N ASP A 6 15.88 -10.21 -11.96
CA ASP A 6 14.99 -9.63 -10.95
C ASP A 6 15.47 -9.97 -9.53
N THR A 7 16.10 -11.14 -9.36
CA THR A 7 16.73 -11.52 -8.08
C THR A 7 17.98 -10.70 -7.79
N HIS A 8 18.75 -10.34 -8.82
CA HIS A 8 19.93 -9.48 -8.67
C HIS A 8 19.52 -8.06 -8.24
N LYS A 9 18.49 -7.48 -8.83
CA LYS A 9 17.96 -6.16 -8.45
C LYS A 9 17.38 -6.12 -7.03
N LEU A 10 16.78 -7.21 -6.59
CA LEU A 10 16.34 -7.35 -5.18
C LEU A 10 17.54 -7.48 -4.23
N SER A 11 18.65 -8.10 -4.67
CA SER A 11 19.86 -8.17 -3.88
C SER A 11 20.60 -6.82 -3.81
N GLU A 12 20.59 -6.05 -4.90
CA GLU A 12 21.11 -4.66 -4.89
C GLU A 12 20.30 -3.76 -3.94
N LEU A 13 18.97 -3.90 -3.91
CA LEU A 13 18.11 -3.24 -2.94
C LEU A 13 18.51 -3.62 -1.50
N LYS A 14 18.71 -4.90 -1.24
CA LYS A 14 19.16 -5.38 0.07
C LYS A 14 20.50 -4.76 0.47
N ASN A 15 21.45 -4.68 -0.45
CA ASN A 15 22.79 -4.15 -0.19
C ASN A 15 22.80 -2.62 0.01
N SER A 16 21.81 -1.91 -0.51
CA SER A 16 21.68 -0.46 -0.35
C SER A 16 21.12 -0.04 1.00
N PHE A 17 20.55 -0.97 1.77
CA PHE A 17 19.96 -0.71 3.07
C PHE A 17 20.88 -1.15 4.20
N THR A 18 21.64 -0.21 4.75
CA THR A 18 22.62 -0.44 5.82
C THR A 18 22.02 -0.63 7.20
N HIS A 19 20.69 -0.52 7.36
CA HIS A 19 20.01 -0.73 8.64
C HIS A 19 19.17 -2.00 8.64
N SER A 20 19.49 -2.88 9.60
CA SER A 20 18.72 -4.08 9.97
C SER A 20 18.39 -5.05 8.83
N TRP A 21 19.39 -5.86 8.46
CA TRP A 21 19.26 -6.98 7.51
C TRP A 21 18.09 -7.94 7.85
N TYR A 22 17.77 -8.11 9.13
CA TYR A 22 16.70 -8.98 9.58
C TYR A 22 15.31 -8.45 9.20
N GLU A 23 15.04 -7.17 9.34
CA GLU A 23 13.75 -6.58 9.04
C GLU A 23 13.48 -6.54 7.53
N THR A 24 14.48 -6.16 6.73
CA THR A 24 14.33 -6.15 5.27
C THR A 24 14.14 -7.55 4.71
N ASP A 25 14.85 -8.56 5.19
CA ASP A 25 14.69 -9.94 4.75
C ASP A 25 13.31 -10.49 5.13
N PHE A 26 12.80 -10.17 6.31
CA PHE A 26 11.46 -10.52 6.74
C PHE A 26 10.40 -9.91 5.83
N ILE A 27 10.50 -8.62 5.49
CA ILE A 27 9.56 -7.93 4.59
C ILE A 27 9.56 -8.59 3.21
N PHE A 28 10.74 -8.83 2.63
CA PHE A 28 10.80 -9.47 1.31
C PHE A 28 10.33 -10.92 1.33
N LYS A 29 10.56 -11.67 2.41
CA LYS A 29 9.99 -13.01 2.59
C LYS A 29 8.46 -12.95 2.67
N THR A 30 7.93 -12.02 3.45
CA THR A 30 6.49 -11.80 3.58
C THR A 30 5.87 -11.42 2.23
N LEU A 31 6.47 -10.48 1.50
CA LEU A 31 6.00 -10.10 0.15
C LEU A 31 6.03 -11.27 -0.83
N ARG A 32 6.98 -12.18 -0.71
CA ARG A 32 7.01 -13.43 -1.52
C ARG A 32 5.84 -14.36 -1.17
N CYS A 33 5.45 -14.46 0.10
CA CYS A 33 4.27 -15.25 0.50
C CYS A 33 2.99 -14.72 -0.14
N PHE A 34 2.86 -13.42 -0.37
CA PHE A 34 1.73 -12.84 -1.08
C PHE A 34 1.69 -13.14 -2.58
N SER A 35 2.74 -13.81 -3.12
CA SER A 35 2.78 -14.28 -4.52
C SER A 35 2.33 -13.22 -5.52
N PHE A 36 3.00 -12.06 -5.56
CA PHE A 36 2.72 -10.99 -6.53
C PHE A 36 2.68 -11.48 -7.98
N SER A 37 3.32 -12.62 -8.28
CA SER A 37 3.24 -13.26 -9.60
C SER A 37 1.81 -13.72 -9.96
N GLN A 38 1.00 -14.09 -8.97
CA GLN A 38 -0.41 -14.41 -9.20
C GLN A 38 -1.25 -13.15 -9.36
N LEU A 39 -0.92 -12.09 -8.62
CA LEU A 39 -1.46 -10.75 -8.84
C LEU A 39 -1.13 -10.24 -10.23
N ASN A 40 0.07 -10.50 -10.73
CA ASN A 40 0.46 -10.18 -12.10
C ASN A 40 -0.39 -10.87 -13.15
N LYS A 41 -0.90 -12.08 -12.92
CA LYS A 41 -1.84 -12.73 -13.85
C LYS A 41 -3.19 -12.03 -13.90
N SER A 42 -3.67 -11.57 -12.76
CA SER A 42 -4.92 -10.79 -12.64
C SER A 42 -4.74 -9.34 -13.08
N LEU A 43 -3.51 -8.83 -13.02
CA LEU A 43 -3.09 -7.48 -13.37
C LEU A 43 -2.12 -7.50 -14.56
N SER A 44 -2.19 -8.51 -15.43
CA SER A 44 -1.23 -8.86 -16.50
C SER A 44 -0.94 -7.76 -17.51
N PHE A 45 -1.61 -6.64 -17.40
CA PHE A 45 -1.47 -5.48 -18.28
C PHE A 45 -0.38 -4.50 -17.86
N PHE A 46 0.28 -4.71 -16.70
CA PHE A 46 1.17 -3.72 -16.16
C PHE A 46 2.65 -4.01 -16.37
N LYS A 47 3.16 -3.51 -17.47
CA LYS A 47 4.56 -3.10 -17.57
C LYS A 47 4.64 -1.60 -17.39
N VAL A 48 5.21 -1.16 -16.30
CA VAL A 48 5.51 0.26 -16.11
C VAL A 48 6.88 0.52 -16.74
N LYS A 49 6.91 0.98 -18.00
CA LYS A 49 8.15 1.32 -18.72
C LYS A 49 9.20 0.18 -18.69
N GLY A 50 8.76 -1.05 -18.99
CA GLY A 50 9.64 -2.23 -19.01
C GLY A 50 9.88 -2.93 -17.68
N TYR A 51 9.46 -2.35 -16.56
CA TYR A 51 9.53 -2.99 -15.24
C TYR A 51 8.25 -3.77 -14.92
N LYS A 52 8.41 -4.93 -14.26
CA LYS A 52 7.26 -5.71 -13.82
C LYS A 52 6.55 -5.00 -12.66
N PHE A 53 5.23 -5.12 -12.65
CA PHE A 53 4.38 -4.54 -11.61
C PHE A 53 4.78 -5.00 -10.20
N ASP A 54 5.05 -6.30 -10.02
CA ASP A 54 5.45 -6.91 -8.75
C ASP A 54 6.72 -6.26 -8.16
N LEU A 55 7.71 -5.98 -9.00
CA LEU A 55 8.93 -5.31 -8.56
C LEU A 55 8.63 -3.88 -8.05
N VAL A 56 7.90 -3.10 -8.84
CA VAL A 56 7.60 -1.69 -8.49
C VAL A 56 6.73 -1.62 -7.25
N MET A 57 5.73 -2.50 -7.12
CA MET A 57 4.88 -2.59 -5.93
C MET A 57 5.65 -3.04 -4.69
N SER A 58 6.51 -4.04 -4.81
CA SER A 58 7.33 -4.50 -3.68
C SER A 58 8.20 -3.37 -3.12
N ILE A 59 8.79 -2.57 -3.99
CA ILE A 59 9.57 -1.41 -3.60
C ILE A 59 8.69 -0.38 -2.87
N LEU A 60 7.51 -0.04 -3.42
CA LEU A 60 6.60 0.92 -2.78
C LEU A 60 6.13 0.47 -1.40
N ILE A 61 5.84 -0.83 -1.24
CA ILE A 61 5.42 -1.39 0.05
C ILE A 61 6.59 -1.40 1.04
N ALA A 62 7.82 -1.57 0.56
CA ALA A 62 9.00 -1.58 1.42
C ALA A 62 9.41 -0.19 1.93
N LEU A 63 8.99 0.90 1.27
CA LEU A 63 9.39 2.28 1.62
C LEU A 63 9.24 2.62 3.12
N PRO A 64 8.09 2.37 3.77
CA PRO A 64 7.92 2.71 5.19
C PRO A 64 8.88 1.97 6.11
N PHE A 65 9.31 0.77 5.73
CA PHE A 65 10.17 -0.09 6.55
C PHE A 65 11.67 0.23 6.40
N ILE A 66 12.04 0.96 5.37
CA ILE A 66 13.42 1.33 5.07
C ILE A 66 13.71 2.82 5.37
N ASN A 67 12.83 3.46 6.13
CA ASN A 67 12.91 4.87 6.50
C ASN A 67 13.03 5.82 5.29
N VAL A 68 12.52 5.42 4.14
CA VAL A 68 12.45 6.26 2.94
C VAL A 68 11.06 6.84 2.82
N SER A 69 10.92 8.12 3.05
CA SER A 69 9.62 8.80 3.05
C SER A 69 9.10 9.12 1.64
N THR A 70 9.98 9.21 0.67
CA THR A 70 9.60 9.59 -0.70
C THR A 70 10.32 8.77 -1.76
N VAL A 71 9.62 8.53 -2.87
CA VAL A 71 10.18 7.86 -4.05
C VAL A 71 11.41 8.61 -4.62
N ASN A 72 11.47 9.92 -4.41
CA ASN A 72 12.58 10.73 -4.90
C ASN A 72 13.91 10.39 -4.20
N GLN A 73 13.84 9.95 -2.94
CA GLN A 73 15.02 9.52 -2.19
C GLN A 73 15.60 8.19 -2.70
N LEU A 74 14.82 7.41 -3.45
CA LEU A 74 15.30 6.19 -4.11
C LEU A 74 16.09 6.49 -5.39
N SER A 75 16.04 7.71 -5.90
CA SER A 75 16.72 8.12 -7.12
C SER A 75 18.24 7.98 -6.94
N GLY A 76 18.86 7.15 -7.76
CA GLY A 76 20.28 6.83 -7.67
C GLY A 76 20.64 5.59 -6.84
N ILE A 77 19.70 5.06 -6.05
CA ILE A 77 19.93 3.86 -5.23
C ILE A 77 19.45 2.61 -5.95
N ILE A 78 18.35 2.71 -6.71
CA ILE A 78 17.74 1.58 -7.39
C ILE A 78 17.50 1.84 -8.87
N ALA A 79 17.47 0.74 -9.65
CA ALA A 79 17.34 0.78 -11.09
C ALA A 79 16.05 1.43 -11.65
N PRO A 80 14.84 1.29 -11.06
CA PRO A 80 13.69 2.05 -11.50
C PRO A 80 13.83 3.53 -11.14
N GLN A 81 13.83 4.39 -12.14
CA GLN A 81 13.79 5.83 -11.93
C GLN A 81 12.46 6.27 -11.32
N LYS A 82 12.45 7.41 -10.64
CA LYS A 82 11.26 7.95 -9.94
C LYS A 82 10.01 8.05 -10.80
N ASP A 83 10.14 8.31 -12.10
CA ASP A 83 9.03 8.42 -13.05
C ASP A 83 8.24 7.10 -13.20
N VAL A 84 8.88 5.97 -13.01
CA VAL A 84 8.22 4.65 -13.03
C VAL A 84 7.20 4.53 -11.91
N PHE A 85 7.57 4.96 -10.71
CA PHE A 85 6.68 4.93 -9.55
C PHE A 85 5.53 5.93 -9.66
N TYR A 86 5.80 7.14 -10.16
CA TYR A 86 4.76 8.13 -10.40
C TYR A 86 3.77 7.68 -11.47
N ARG A 87 4.22 7.05 -12.54
CA ARG A 87 3.35 6.46 -13.55
C ARG A 87 2.46 5.36 -12.99
N LEU A 88 3.01 4.50 -12.13
CA LEU A 88 2.23 3.47 -11.45
C LEU A 88 1.16 4.12 -10.57
N LYS A 89 1.54 5.06 -9.71
CA LYS A 89 0.61 5.74 -8.79
C LYS A 89 -0.50 6.51 -9.52
N ASN A 90 -0.17 7.14 -10.65
CA ASN A 90 -1.10 7.95 -11.42
C ASN A 90 -1.86 7.15 -12.49
N SER A 91 -1.68 5.83 -12.52
CA SER A 91 -2.39 5.00 -13.49
C SER A 91 -3.89 4.97 -13.19
N LYS A 92 -4.69 5.40 -14.16
CA LYS A 92 -6.16 5.37 -14.07
C LYS A 92 -6.75 3.98 -14.27
N THR A 93 -5.94 3.02 -14.75
CA THR A 93 -6.39 1.66 -15.03
C THR A 93 -6.24 0.74 -13.83
N ILE A 94 -5.51 1.16 -12.79
CA ILE A 94 -5.32 0.39 -11.56
C ILE A 94 -6.45 0.67 -10.59
N CYS A 95 -7.22 -0.35 -10.27
CA CYS A 95 -8.15 -0.31 -9.15
C CYS A 95 -7.42 -0.67 -7.85
N TRP A 96 -6.99 0.34 -7.10
CA TRP A 96 -6.26 0.16 -5.84
C TRP A 96 -7.08 -0.58 -4.78
N ARG A 97 -8.40 -0.37 -4.75
CA ARG A 97 -9.32 -1.09 -3.86
C ARG A 97 -9.33 -2.58 -4.17
N PHE A 98 -9.31 -2.94 -5.45
CA PHE A 98 -9.21 -4.34 -5.87
C PHE A 98 -7.88 -4.98 -5.46
N ILE A 99 -6.77 -4.25 -5.54
CA ILE A 99 -5.47 -4.72 -5.06
C ILE A 99 -5.51 -4.98 -3.56
N LEU A 100 -6.05 -4.04 -2.77
CA LEU A 100 -6.22 -4.23 -1.33
C LEU A 100 -7.04 -5.48 -1.02
N TRP A 101 -8.15 -5.66 -1.72
CA TRP A 101 -9.01 -6.84 -1.59
C TRP A 101 -8.27 -8.15 -1.88
N LEU A 102 -7.44 -8.21 -2.93
CA LEU A 102 -6.62 -9.38 -3.23
C LEU A 102 -5.61 -9.69 -2.13
N PHE A 103 -5.00 -8.65 -1.54
CA PHE A 103 -4.12 -8.82 -0.38
C PHE A 103 -4.88 -9.37 0.82
N ALA A 104 -6.05 -8.83 1.13
CA ALA A 104 -6.89 -9.28 2.22
C ALA A 104 -7.28 -10.76 2.08
N ILE A 105 -7.76 -11.18 0.90
CA ILE A 105 -8.07 -12.59 0.61
C ILE A 105 -6.84 -13.47 0.81
N LYS A 106 -5.68 -13.05 0.32
CA LYS A 106 -4.46 -13.84 0.44
C LYS A 106 -4.02 -13.97 1.89
N PHE A 107 -4.10 -12.88 2.65
CA PHE A 107 -3.80 -12.89 4.08
C PHE A 107 -4.73 -13.85 4.83
N CYS A 108 -6.05 -13.73 4.63
CA CYS A 108 -7.02 -14.64 5.23
C CYS A 108 -6.71 -16.12 4.93
N LYS A 109 -6.32 -16.43 3.68
CA LYS A 109 -5.94 -17.81 3.31
C LYS A 109 -4.67 -18.28 4.00
N LEU A 110 -3.70 -17.40 4.22
CA LEU A 110 -2.45 -17.75 4.89
C LEU A 110 -2.65 -17.96 6.40
N THR A 111 -3.58 -17.23 7.01
CA THR A 111 -3.83 -17.27 8.46
C THR A 111 -4.95 -18.24 8.86
N HIS A 112 -5.71 -18.77 7.91
CA HIS A 112 -6.88 -19.61 8.18
C HIS A 112 -6.58 -20.79 9.13
N ASN A 113 -5.44 -21.44 8.96
CA ASN A 113 -5.05 -22.58 9.79
C ASN A 113 -4.57 -22.19 11.21
N GLN A 114 -4.41 -20.90 11.49
CA GLN A 114 -3.97 -20.38 12.78
C GLN A 114 -5.12 -19.77 13.59
N GLN A 115 -6.31 -19.68 12.99
CA GLN A 115 -7.49 -19.10 13.65
C GLN A 115 -8.13 -20.11 14.56
N ALA A 116 -8.29 -19.76 15.84
CA ALA A 116 -9.10 -20.55 16.76
C ALA A 116 -10.57 -20.53 16.29
N GLU A 117 -11.24 -21.69 16.28
CA GLU A 117 -12.61 -21.85 15.79
C GLU A 117 -13.65 -20.99 16.53
N HIS A 118 -13.30 -20.49 17.71
CA HIS A 118 -14.22 -19.73 18.58
C HIS A 118 -13.99 -18.21 18.58
N ASN A 119 -13.14 -17.66 17.71
CA ASN A 119 -12.89 -16.22 17.67
C ASN A 119 -14.07 -15.48 17.01
N THR A 120 -14.59 -14.49 17.70
CA THR A 120 -15.60 -13.59 17.14
C THR A 120 -15.00 -12.79 15.98
N LYS A 121 -15.65 -12.87 14.81
CA LYS A 121 -15.29 -12.08 13.63
C LYS A 121 -16.26 -10.91 13.51
N CYS A 122 -15.74 -9.73 13.27
CA CYS A 122 -16.58 -8.56 13.04
C CYS A 122 -16.04 -7.66 11.93
N LEU A 123 -16.95 -6.95 11.26
CA LEU A 123 -16.61 -5.88 10.35
C LEU A 123 -16.52 -4.57 11.14
N ILE A 124 -15.43 -3.85 10.94
CA ILE A 124 -15.16 -2.57 11.57
C ILE A 124 -15.17 -1.51 10.48
N PHE A 125 -15.92 -0.44 10.73
CA PHE A 125 -15.91 0.77 9.91
C PHE A 125 -15.41 1.91 10.76
N ASP A 126 -14.40 2.61 10.29
CA ASP A 126 -13.84 3.75 10.99
C ASP A 126 -13.46 4.86 10.02
N ASP A 127 -13.63 6.11 10.44
CA ASP A 127 -13.20 7.25 9.67
C ASP A 127 -12.02 7.95 10.35
N THR A 128 -11.07 8.39 9.54
CA THR A 128 -9.94 9.16 10.03
C THR A 128 -9.65 10.35 9.11
N THR A 129 -9.07 11.38 9.66
CA THR A 129 -8.74 12.58 8.91
C THR A 129 -7.28 12.56 8.46
N ILE A 130 -7.06 12.71 7.15
CA ILE A 130 -5.72 12.81 6.56
C ILE A 130 -5.44 14.28 6.24
N ALA A 131 -4.69 14.94 7.10
CA ALA A 131 -4.28 16.34 6.92
C ALA A 131 -3.38 16.51 5.69
N LYS A 132 -3.58 17.60 4.97
CA LYS A 132 -2.79 18.02 3.81
C LYS A 132 -2.42 19.49 3.92
N SER A 133 -1.22 19.85 3.47
CA SER A 133 -0.75 21.24 3.40
C SER A 133 -0.98 21.89 2.02
N GLY A 134 -1.07 21.07 0.95
CA GLY A 134 -1.23 21.55 -0.43
C GLY A 134 -2.67 21.85 -0.77
N LYS A 135 -2.95 23.07 -1.28
CA LYS A 135 -4.28 23.48 -1.73
C LYS A 135 -4.66 22.96 -3.14
N CYS A 136 -3.65 22.63 -3.95
CA CYS A 136 -3.85 22.18 -5.34
C CYS A 136 -3.93 20.64 -5.47
N ILE A 137 -4.24 19.92 -4.40
CA ILE A 137 -4.41 18.47 -4.43
C ILE A 137 -5.85 18.17 -4.88
N GLU A 138 -6.00 17.35 -5.90
CA GLU A 138 -7.31 16.95 -6.41
C GLU A 138 -8.19 16.35 -5.30
N GLY A 139 -9.41 16.84 -5.17
CA GLY A 139 -10.37 16.37 -4.18
C GLY A 139 -10.11 16.82 -2.75
N VAL A 140 -9.05 17.58 -2.47
CA VAL A 140 -8.80 18.12 -1.13
C VAL A 140 -9.91 19.12 -0.76
N SER A 141 -10.36 19.06 0.49
CA SER A 141 -11.36 19.98 1.02
C SER A 141 -11.08 20.29 2.50
N ARG A 142 -11.81 21.26 3.06
CA ARG A 142 -11.82 21.42 4.49
C ARG A 142 -12.72 20.35 5.08
N VAL A 143 -12.15 19.55 5.98
CA VAL A 143 -12.84 18.48 6.71
C VAL A 143 -12.77 18.74 8.20
N TRP A 144 -13.82 18.35 8.92
CA TRP A 144 -13.84 18.49 10.36
C TRP A 144 -13.03 17.38 11.02
N ASP A 145 -12.06 17.77 11.84
CA ASP A 145 -11.28 16.85 12.66
C ASP A 145 -11.84 16.84 14.08
N HIS A 146 -12.46 15.74 14.46
CA HIS A 146 -13.08 15.58 15.79
C HIS A 146 -12.05 15.52 16.93
N VAL A 147 -10.83 15.05 16.64
CA VAL A 147 -9.76 14.96 17.64
C VAL A 147 -9.20 16.34 17.94
N GLN A 148 -8.94 17.15 16.91
CA GLN A 148 -8.42 18.50 17.06
C GLN A 148 -9.52 19.55 17.26
N ASN A 149 -10.79 19.15 17.15
CA ASN A 149 -11.98 19.99 17.24
C ASN A 149 -11.89 21.25 16.36
N ARG A 150 -11.40 21.09 15.14
CA ARG A 150 -11.23 22.18 14.17
C ARG A 150 -11.33 21.67 12.74
N SER A 151 -11.64 22.60 11.82
CA SER A 151 -11.59 22.31 10.39
C SER A 151 -10.15 22.36 9.89
N ILE A 152 -9.71 21.28 9.26
CA ILE A 152 -8.39 21.17 8.65
C ILE A 152 -8.51 20.91 7.15
N LEU A 153 -7.45 21.25 6.40
CA LEU A 153 -7.37 20.92 4.97
C LEU A 153 -6.96 19.45 4.83
N GLY A 154 -7.75 18.65 4.11
CA GLY A 154 -7.44 17.23 3.98
C GLY A 154 -8.53 16.40 3.34
N PHE A 155 -8.52 15.13 3.67
CA PHE A 155 -9.53 14.15 3.29
C PHE A 155 -10.05 13.43 4.52
N LYS A 156 -11.29 12.95 4.45
CA LYS A 156 -11.77 11.88 5.32
C LYS A 156 -11.55 10.54 4.63
N LEU A 157 -10.82 9.66 5.29
CA LEU A 157 -10.63 8.27 4.87
C LEU A 157 -11.59 7.42 5.68
N LEU A 158 -12.59 6.84 5.02
CA LEU A 158 -13.39 5.76 5.58
C LEU A 158 -12.70 4.43 5.27
N LEU A 159 -12.39 3.66 6.28
CA LEU A 159 -11.78 2.34 6.17
C LEU A 159 -12.77 1.28 6.62
N MET A 160 -12.91 0.22 5.84
CA MET A 160 -13.60 -1.00 6.20
C MET A 160 -12.57 -2.11 6.42
N GLY A 161 -12.63 -2.78 7.56
CA GLY A 161 -11.75 -3.89 7.86
C GLY A 161 -12.48 -5.05 8.53
N LEU A 162 -11.87 -6.21 8.45
CA LEU A 162 -12.28 -7.42 9.15
C LEU A 162 -11.38 -7.62 10.36
N TRP A 163 -11.99 -7.75 11.53
CA TRP A 163 -11.33 -8.30 12.72
C TRP A 163 -11.62 -9.79 12.78
N ASP A 164 -10.58 -10.62 12.80
CA ASP A 164 -10.70 -12.08 12.83
C ASP A 164 -10.52 -12.68 14.22
N GLY A 165 -10.49 -11.86 15.26
CA GLY A 165 -10.20 -12.23 16.64
C GLY A 165 -8.73 -12.04 17.03
N THR A 166 -7.83 -11.83 16.07
CA THR A 166 -6.39 -11.66 16.29
C THR A 166 -5.83 -10.50 15.49
N SER A 167 -6.26 -10.35 14.24
CA SER A 167 -5.70 -9.37 13.30
C SER A 167 -6.78 -8.48 12.71
N PHE A 168 -6.46 -7.22 12.53
CA PHE A 168 -7.27 -6.30 11.73
C PHE A 168 -6.80 -6.33 10.26
N ILE A 169 -7.71 -6.70 9.38
CA ILE A 169 -7.43 -6.88 7.95
C ILE A 169 -8.21 -5.81 7.17
N PRO A 170 -7.54 -4.79 6.61
CA PRO A 170 -8.22 -3.80 5.79
C PRO A 170 -8.76 -4.44 4.52
N LEU A 171 -10.06 -4.25 4.25
CA LEU A 171 -10.77 -4.81 3.10
C LEU A 171 -11.00 -3.78 1.99
N ASP A 172 -11.39 -2.57 2.39
CA ASP A 172 -11.77 -1.51 1.46
C ASP A 172 -11.58 -0.13 2.09
N PHE A 173 -11.45 0.87 1.25
CA PHE A 173 -11.34 2.26 1.70
C PHE A 173 -12.05 3.21 0.74
N SER A 174 -12.46 4.34 1.27
CA SER A 174 -13.00 5.44 0.46
C SER A 174 -12.50 6.77 0.98
N LEU A 175 -12.13 7.66 0.07
CA LEU A 175 -11.80 9.04 0.40
C LEU A 175 -13.03 9.91 0.20
N HIS A 176 -13.45 10.58 1.25
CA HIS A 176 -14.61 11.45 1.24
C HIS A 176 -14.18 12.91 1.23
N ARG A 177 -14.91 13.68 0.45
CA ARG A 177 -14.86 15.13 0.40
C ARG A 177 -16.09 15.68 1.12
N GLU A 178 -15.88 16.46 2.15
CA GLU A 178 -16.97 17.23 2.74
C GLU A 178 -17.31 18.39 1.80
N VAL A 179 -18.53 18.40 1.30
CA VAL A 179 -19.06 19.55 0.57
C VAL A 179 -19.62 20.50 1.63
N GLY A 180 -18.91 21.60 1.87
CA GLY A 180 -19.40 22.64 2.78
C GLY A 180 -20.78 23.11 2.31
N LYS A 181 -21.72 23.30 3.27
CA LYS A 181 -22.97 24.00 2.96
C LYS A 181 -22.57 25.42 2.53
N ASN A 182 -22.81 25.76 1.29
CA ASN A 182 -22.77 27.15 0.86
C ASN A 182 -23.81 27.89 1.71
N LYS A 183 -23.34 28.76 2.61
CA LYS A 183 -24.18 29.75 3.26
C LYS A 183 -24.38 30.89 2.31
#